data_195f85e8a3dec39db391d5cf1453bf55
#
_entry.id   195f85e8a3dec39db391d5cf1453bf55
#
_cell.length_a   1.000
_cell.length_b   1.000
_cell.length_c   1.000
_cell.angle_alpha   90.00
_cell.angle_beta   90.00
_cell.angle_gamma   90.00
#
_symmetry.space_group_name_H-M   'P 1'
#
loop_
_entity.id
_entity.type
_entity.pdbx_description
1 polymer ?
#
loop_
_entity_poly.entity_id
_entity_poly.type
_entity_poly.pdbx_seq_one_letter_code
_entity_poly.pdbx_strand_id
1 'polypeptide(L)'
;MAYKLSTPAPEKTFQPKGFWALMATQFQGAFNDNVYQWVITFYLLALLQPSGPGTDSSLFFGKFSADTFVPAFATFLFSLPFIIFPALFGALADRFSKQRVAVAAKWLEIFIMLAGGIAFLLGWTPLIWFLLFMMATQSALFGPAKYGILPEILPAERLSWGNGVIQMGTMLAIIMGTGLAGPLFLLTKGKVYLVSVLLVFLSIAGTCFSYFITRPPAANP
;
A
#
# COMPACT_ATOMS: atom_id res chain seq x y z
N MET A 1 -6.60 -54.65 -3.18
CA MET A 1 -6.06 -53.29 -3.34
C MET A 1 -6.71 -52.42 -2.24
N ALA A 2 -6.04 -52.24 -1.09
CA ALA A 2 -6.60 -51.54 0.05
C ALA A 2 -6.53 -50.04 -0.19
N TYR A 3 -7.68 -49.39 -0.26
CA TYR A 3 -7.81 -47.93 -0.31
C TYR A 3 -7.34 -47.36 1.04
N LYS A 4 -6.15 -46.78 1.04
CA LYS A 4 -5.60 -46.09 2.21
C LYS A 4 -6.46 -44.89 2.49
N LEU A 5 -7.39 -44.99 3.45
CA LEU A 5 -8.16 -43.84 3.93
C LEU A 5 -7.14 -42.80 4.41
N SER A 6 -7.00 -41.71 3.66
CA SER A 6 -6.21 -40.56 4.06
C SER A 6 -6.82 -40.02 5.35
N THR A 7 -6.03 -39.98 6.42
CA THR A 7 -6.41 -39.26 7.65
C THR A 7 -6.83 -37.84 7.26
N PRO A 8 -8.01 -37.37 7.70
CA PRO A 8 -8.42 -36.00 7.42
C PRO A 8 -7.34 -35.03 7.91
N ALA A 9 -7.00 -34.04 7.09
CA ALA A 9 -6.06 -33.01 7.49
C ALA A 9 -6.53 -32.36 8.81
N PRO A 10 -5.62 -32.03 9.72
CA PRO A 10 -6.00 -31.44 11.00
C PRO A 10 -6.84 -30.19 10.77
N GLU A 11 -7.97 -30.12 11.46
CA GLU A 11 -8.92 -29.02 11.37
C GLU A 11 -8.22 -27.71 11.74
N LYS A 12 -8.17 -26.76 10.79
CA LYS A 12 -7.51 -25.47 11.02
C LYS A 12 -8.32 -24.65 12.01
N THR A 13 -7.70 -24.27 13.11
CA THR A 13 -8.33 -23.43 14.15
C THR A 13 -8.15 -21.96 13.85
N PHE A 14 -9.14 -21.13 14.15
CA PHE A 14 -9.06 -19.69 14.03
C PHE A 14 -7.92 -19.12 14.89
N GLN A 15 -7.04 -18.33 14.29
CA GLN A 15 -5.91 -17.68 14.96
C GLN A 15 -6.16 -16.17 15.07
N PRO A 16 -6.86 -15.71 16.12
CA PRO A 16 -7.33 -14.32 16.20
C PRO A 16 -6.19 -13.30 16.20
N LYS A 17 -5.08 -13.57 16.89
CA LYS A 17 -3.93 -12.65 16.95
C LYS A 17 -3.32 -12.42 15.57
N GLY A 18 -3.09 -13.47 14.80
CA GLY A 18 -2.53 -13.40 13.45
C GLY A 18 -3.48 -12.69 12.48
N PHE A 19 -4.79 -12.94 12.59
CA PHE A 19 -5.80 -12.29 11.75
C PHE A 19 -5.89 -10.78 12.00
N TRP A 20 -5.99 -10.35 13.26
CA TRP A 20 -6.08 -8.92 13.57
C TRP A 20 -4.78 -8.17 13.30
N ALA A 21 -3.63 -8.84 13.45
CA ALA A 21 -2.34 -8.29 13.04
C ALA A 21 -2.27 -8.06 11.51
N LEU A 22 -2.74 -9.03 10.71
CA LEU A 22 -2.85 -8.90 9.27
C LEU A 22 -3.79 -7.75 8.87
N MET A 23 -4.95 -7.66 9.53
CA MET A 23 -5.93 -6.60 9.33
C MET A 23 -5.34 -5.21 9.63
N ALA A 24 -4.66 -5.04 10.77
CA ALA A 24 -4.03 -3.79 11.16
C ALA A 24 -2.91 -3.39 10.18
N THR A 25 -2.09 -4.36 9.76
CA THR A 25 -1.03 -4.14 8.76
C THR A 25 -1.60 -3.69 7.42
N GLN A 26 -2.68 -4.35 6.95
CA GLN A 26 -3.37 -4.00 5.71
C GLN A 26 -4.02 -2.62 5.78
N PHE A 27 -4.73 -2.34 6.88
CA PHE A 27 -5.39 -1.04 7.08
C PHE A 27 -4.38 0.08 7.03
N GLN A 28 -3.28 -0.04 7.79
CA GLN A 28 -2.24 0.98 7.87
C GLN A 28 -1.57 1.18 6.49
N GLY A 29 -1.24 0.09 5.76
CA GLY A 29 -0.66 0.19 4.42
C GLY A 29 -1.58 0.92 3.45
N ALA A 30 -2.84 0.50 3.34
CA ALA A 30 -3.82 1.14 2.45
C ALA A 30 -4.07 2.61 2.82
N PHE A 31 -4.04 2.96 4.10
CA PHE A 31 -4.13 4.33 4.57
C PHE A 31 -2.93 5.17 4.10
N ASN A 32 -1.71 4.68 4.33
CA ASN A 32 -0.48 5.36 3.92
C ASN A 32 -0.41 5.56 2.41
N ASP A 33 -0.75 4.53 1.63
CA ASP A 33 -0.77 4.57 0.17
C ASP A 33 -1.63 5.73 -0.34
N ASN A 34 -2.85 5.85 0.20
CA ASN A 34 -3.80 6.86 -0.24
C ASN A 34 -3.40 8.28 0.24
N VAL A 35 -2.94 8.43 1.49
CA VAL A 35 -2.42 9.72 1.94
C VAL A 35 -1.24 10.15 1.06
N TYR A 36 -0.26 9.27 0.83
CA TYR A 36 0.94 9.58 0.07
C TYR A 36 0.62 9.96 -1.38
N GLN A 37 -0.22 9.17 -2.07
CA GLN A 37 -0.66 9.44 -3.43
C GLN A 37 -1.31 10.82 -3.58
N TRP A 38 -2.27 11.15 -2.70
CA TRP A 38 -2.97 12.42 -2.78
C TRP A 38 -2.13 13.61 -2.34
N VAL A 39 -1.25 13.43 -1.35
CA VAL A 39 -0.30 14.49 -0.93
C VAL A 39 0.68 14.81 -2.05
N ILE A 40 1.20 13.80 -2.77
CA ILE A 40 2.02 14.02 -3.98
C ILE A 40 1.22 14.79 -5.03
N THR A 41 -0.02 14.38 -5.28
CA THR A 41 -0.90 15.04 -6.26
C THR A 41 -1.08 16.52 -5.92
N PHE A 42 -1.44 16.85 -4.68
CA PHE A 42 -1.60 18.24 -4.25
C PHE A 42 -0.29 19.03 -4.29
N TYR A 43 0.82 18.43 -3.91
CA TYR A 43 2.14 19.05 -3.97
C TYR A 43 2.54 19.42 -5.41
N LEU A 44 2.36 18.49 -6.33
CA LEU A 44 2.70 18.70 -7.74
C LEU A 44 1.75 19.71 -8.41
N LEU A 45 0.47 19.68 -8.07
CA LEU A 45 -0.48 20.72 -8.51
C LEU A 45 -0.06 22.10 -8.00
N ALA A 46 0.33 22.22 -6.74
CA ALA A 46 0.77 23.48 -6.16
C ALA A 46 2.06 24.02 -6.83
N LEU A 47 2.97 23.13 -7.25
CA LEU A 47 4.18 23.51 -8.00
C LEU A 47 3.90 23.99 -9.43
N LEU A 48 2.85 23.45 -10.05
CA LEU A 48 2.51 23.73 -11.45
C LEU A 48 1.49 24.85 -11.61
N GLN A 49 0.90 25.36 -10.52
CA GLN A 49 0.02 26.52 -10.57
C GLN A 49 0.82 27.78 -10.89
N PRO A 50 0.48 28.52 -11.96
CA PRO A 50 1.15 29.76 -12.31
C PRO A 50 0.95 30.80 -11.20
N SER A 51 2.03 31.43 -10.76
CA SER A 51 1.99 32.50 -9.75
C SER A 51 1.58 33.82 -10.40
N GLY A 52 0.28 34.00 -10.77
CA GLY A 52 -0.23 35.28 -11.28
C GLY A 52 -1.65 35.21 -11.85
N PRO A 53 -2.45 36.28 -11.69
CA PRO A 53 -3.74 36.38 -12.34
C PRO A 53 -3.54 36.53 -13.86
N GLY A 54 -4.04 35.57 -14.65
CA GLY A 54 -4.06 35.61 -16.12
C GLY A 54 -3.08 34.68 -16.83
N THR A 55 -2.30 33.84 -16.14
CA THR A 55 -1.54 32.79 -16.78
C THR A 55 -2.45 31.58 -16.98
N ASP A 56 -2.82 31.30 -18.22
CA ASP A 56 -3.51 30.08 -18.57
C ASP A 56 -2.71 28.86 -18.14
N SER A 57 -3.20 28.10 -17.17
CA SER A 57 -2.69 26.77 -16.75
C SER A 57 -2.80 25.72 -17.87
N SER A 58 -3.10 26.16 -19.09
CA SER A 58 -3.56 25.32 -20.19
C SER A 58 -2.49 24.56 -20.96
N LEU A 59 -1.19 24.69 -20.63
CA LEU A 59 -0.14 24.12 -21.48
C LEU A 59 0.94 23.34 -20.74
N PHE A 60 0.54 22.23 -20.12
CA PHE A 60 1.45 21.10 -19.93
C PHE A 60 1.05 20.00 -20.94
N PHE A 61 1.93 19.63 -21.89
CA PHE A 61 1.62 18.73 -23.02
C PHE A 61 0.54 19.21 -24.01
N GLY A 62 0.46 20.50 -24.32
CA GLY A 62 -0.25 21.03 -25.50
C GLY A 62 -1.78 20.87 -25.56
N LYS A 63 -2.41 20.06 -24.68
CA LYS A 63 -3.87 19.82 -24.69
C LYS A 63 -4.48 19.55 -23.30
N PHE A 64 -3.69 19.29 -22.26
CA PHE A 64 -4.20 18.96 -20.93
C PHE A 64 -3.76 20.00 -19.91
N SER A 65 -4.70 20.48 -19.09
CA SER A 65 -4.39 21.30 -17.94
C SER A 65 -3.65 20.49 -16.87
N ALA A 66 -2.80 21.14 -16.05
CA ALA A 66 -2.10 20.49 -14.95
C ALA A 66 -3.08 19.81 -13.99
N ASP A 67 -4.25 20.43 -13.76
CA ASP A 67 -5.32 19.92 -12.89
C ASP A 67 -5.91 18.58 -13.37
N THR A 68 -5.88 18.32 -14.67
CA THR A 68 -6.33 17.05 -15.25
C THR A 68 -5.18 16.04 -15.34
N PHE A 69 -4.00 16.50 -15.80
CA PHE A 69 -2.86 15.60 -16.05
C PHE A 69 -2.28 15.00 -14.76
N VAL A 70 -2.02 15.82 -13.74
CA VAL A 70 -1.32 15.36 -12.53
C VAL A 70 -2.11 14.27 -11.78
N PRO A 71 -3.43 14.43 -11.48
CA PRO A 71 -4.18 13.36 -10.83
C PRO A 71 -4.32 12.10 -11.69
N ALA A 72 -4.54 12.27 -13.00
CA ALA A 72 -4.66 11.16 -13.93
C ALA A 72 -3.36 10.35 -14.01
N PHE A 73 -2.22 11.02 -14.15
CA PHE A 73 -0.91 10.38 -14.22
C PHE A 73 -0.51 9.75 -12.89
N ALA A 74 -0.80 10.40 -11.75
CA ALA A 74 -0.58 9.82 -10.44
C ALA A 74 -1.38 8.52 -10.25
N THR A 75 -2.65 8.52 -10.62
CA THR A 75 -3.52 7.33 -10.54
C THR A 75 -3.06 6.24 -11.50
N PHE A 76 -2.68 6.58 -12.72
CA PHE A 76 -2.11 5.63 -13.68
C PHE A 76 -0.84 4.98 -13.13
N LEU A 77 0.10 5.78 -12.66
CA LEU A 77 1.38 5.32 -12.14
C LEU A 77 1.22 4.43 -10.90
N PHE A 78 0.26 4.76 -10.03
CA PHE A 78 -0.08 3.97 -8.86
C PHE A 78 -0.77 2.64 -9.22
N SER A 79 -1.60 2.61 -10.26
CA SER A 79 -2.31 1.40 -10.68
C SER A 79 -1.45 0.44 -11.47
N LEU A 80 -0.42 0.94 -12.15
CA LEU A 80 0.40 0.17 -13.09
C LEU A 80 1.07 -1.07 -12.47
N PRO A 81 1.68 -1.03 -11.27
CA PRO A 81 2.27 -2.22 -10.65
C PRO A 81 1.27 -3.33 -10.33
N PHE A 82 0.03 -3.00 -10.00
CA PHE A 82 -1.03 -3.97 -9.75
C PHE A 82 -1.48 -4.72 -11.02
N ILE A 83 -1.18 -4.18 -12.21
CA ILE A 83 -1.45 -4.83 -13.49
C ILE A 83 -0.26 -5.65 -13.96
N ILE A 84 0.96 -5.10 -13.81
CA ILE A 84 2.18 -5.71 -14.38
C ILE A 84 2.72 -6.87 -13.54
N PHE A 85 2.73 -6.73 -12.21
CA PHE A 85 3.47 -7.62 -11.31
C PHE A 85 2.70 -8.73 -10.59
N PRO A 86 1.37 -8.93 -10.72
CA PRO A 86 0.66 -9.91 -9.91
C PRO A 86 1.19 -11.35 -10.05
N ALA A 87 1.52 -11.77 -11.27
CA ALA A 87 2.05 -13.11 -11.54
C ALA A 87 3.44 -13.30 -10.90
N LEU A 88 4.32 -12.29 -11.00
CA LEU A 88 5.65 -12.33 -10.40
C LEU A 88 5.58 -12.37 -8.87
N PHE A 89 4.75 -11.52 -8.28
CA PHE A 89 4.60 -11.43 -6.83
C PHE A 89 3.84 -12.62 -6.24
N GLY A 90 2.92 -13.23 -7.01
CA GLY A 90 2.32 -14.50 -6.66
C GLY A 90 3.36 -15.61 -6.55
N ALA A 91 4.19 -15.79 -7.58
CA ALA A 91 5.27 -16.77 -7.57
C ALA A 91 6.28 -16.53 -6.42
N LEU A 92 6.55 -15.26 -6.09
CA LEU A 92 7.41 -14.90 -4.97
C LEU A 92 6.78 -15.28 -3.61
N ALA A 93 5.48 -15.02 -3.44
CA ALA A 93 4.74 -15.37 -2.24
C ALA A 93 4.62 -16.89 -2.03
N ASP A 94 4.67 -17.69 -3.11
CA ASP A 94 4.67 -19.16 -3.03
C ASP A 94 6.06 -19.72 -2.68
N ARG A 95 7.13 -19.06 -3.09
CA ARG A 95 8.52 -19.48 -2.80
C ARG A 95 8.95 -19.17 -1.38
N PHE A 96 8.47 -18.08 -0.81
CA PHE A 96 8.85 -17.64 0.53
C PHE A 96 7.69 -17.75 1.51
N SER A 97 8.00 -17.79 2.80
CA SER A 97 6.97 -17.65 3.84
C SER A 97 6.22 -16.32 3.63
N LYS A 98 4.91 -16.39 3.46
CA LYS A 98 4.03 -15.26 3.16
C LYS A 98 4.17 -14.12 4.18
N GLN A 99 4.39 -14.48 5.46
CA GLN A 99 4.68 -13.49 6.51
C GLN A 99 6.01 -12.75 6.24
N ARG A 100 7.06 -13.45 5.78
CA ARG A 100 8.33 -12.78 5.44
C ARG A 100 8.17 -11.81 4.29
N VAL A 101 7.38 -12.15 3.28
CA VAL A 101 7.05 -11.26 2.17
C VAL A 101 6.30 -10.03 2.68
N ALA A 102 5.31 -10.22 3.56
CA ALA A 102 4.56 -9.13 4.18
C ALA A 102 5.48 -8.19 4.99
N VAL A 103 6.37 -8.74 5.81
CA VAL A 103 7.34 -7.96 6.59
C VAL A 103 8.32 -7.21 5.69
N ALA A 104 8.84 -7.85 4.63
CA ALA A 104 9.73 -7.22 3.67
C ALA A 104 9.06 -6.05 2.93
N ALA A 105 7.79 -6.23 2.52
CA ALA A 105 7.00 -5.14 1.93
C ALA A 105 6.85 -3.96 2.90
N LYS A 106 6.64 -4.21 4.20
CA LYS A 106 6.54 -3.15 5.22
C LYS A 106 7.86 -2.42 5.47
N TRP A 107 8.99 -3.11 5.46
CA TRP A 107 10.29 -2.47 5.50
C TRP A 107 10.53 -1.59 4.27
N LEU A 108 10.18 -2.08 3.08
CA LEU A 108 10.30 -1.30 1.84
C LEU A 108 9.42 -0.04 1.91
N GLU A 109 8.23 -0.10 2.49
CA GLU A 109 7.37 1.05 2.72
C GLU A 109 8.07 2.13 3.58
N ILE A 110 8.72 1.75 4.68
CA ILE A 110 9.48 2.69 5.52
C ILE A 110 10.55 3.41 4.70
N PHE A 111 11.34 2.67 3.91
CA PHE A 111 12.38 3.26 3.08
C PHE A 111 11.82 4.21 2.02
N ILE A 112 10.70 3.85 1.39
CA ILE A 112 10.03 4.70 0.40
C ILE A 112 9.52 5.99 1.05
N MET A 113 8.90 5.91 2.25
CA MET A 113 8.42 7.08 2.98
C MET A 113 9.55 8.01 3.42
N LEU A 114 10.69 7.46 3.87
CA LEU A 114 11.88 8.24 4.21
C LEU A 114 12.46 8.93 2.96
N ALA A 115 12.64 8.19 1.87
CA ALA A 115 13.10 8.74 0.61
C ALA A 115 12.14 9.81 0.05
N GLY A 116 10.82 9.61 0.24
CA GLY A 116 9.79 10.57 -0.10
C GLY A 116 9.92 11.89 0.66
N GLY A 117 10.18 11.82 1.97
CA GLY A 117 10.47 13.00 2.77
C GLY A 117 11.68 13.78 2.26
N ILE A 118 12.75 13.09 1.89
CA ILE A 118 13.95 13.69 1.29
C ILE A 118 13.63 14.29 -0.09
N ALA A 119 12.88 13.58 -0.91
CA ALA A 119 12.49 14.06 -2.25
C ALA A 119 11.65 15.34 -2.16
N PHE A 120 10.74 15.47 -1.19
CA PHE A 120 10.00 16.70 -0.93
C PHE A 120 10.91 17.84 -0.44
N LEU A 121 11.89 17.55 0.42
CA LEU A 121 12.84 18.56 0.87
C LEU A 121 13.72 19.09 -0.27
N LEU A 122 14.10 18.23 -1.20
CA LEU A 122 14.93 18.59 -2.35
C LEU A 122 14.11 19.18 -3.51
N GLY A 123 12.78 19.07 -3.49
CA GLY A 123 11.91 19.45 -4.60
C GLY A 123 12.16 18.64 -5.89
N TRP A 124 12.72 17.42 -5.77
CA TRP A 124 13.13 16.62 -6.93
C TRP A 124 11.93 15.82 -7.48
N THR A 125 11.18 16.45 -8.37
CA THR A 125 9.94 15.92 -8.97
C THR A 125 10.11 14.53 -9.62
N PRO A 126 11.15 14.22 -10.41
CA PRO A 126 11.32 12.88 -10.97
C PRO A 126 11.42 11.78 -9.91
N LEU A 127 12.10 12.06 -8.79
CA LEU A 127 12.19 11.12 -7.67
C LEU A 127 10.83 10.93 -6.99
N ILE A 128 10.02 11.97 -6.86
CA ILE A 128 8.67 11.90 -6.28
C ILE A 128 7.79 10.95 -7.10
N TRP A 129 7.79 11.06 -8.44
CA TRP A 129 7.07 10.15 -9.32
C TRP A 129 7.58 8.71 -9.23
N PHE A 130 8.89 8.54 -9.21
CA PHE A 130 9.49 7.20 -9.05
C PHE A 130 9.09 6.56 -7.73
N LEU A 131 9.11 7.31 -6.62
CA LEU A 131 8.73 6.80 -5.30
C LEU A 131 7.23 6.48 -5.21
N LEU A 132 6.37 7.21 -5.92
CA LEU A 132 4.95 6.84 -6.04
C LEU A 132 4.78 5.48 -6.72
N PHE A 133 5.52 5.23 -7.81
CA PHE A 133 5.53 3.93 -8.48
C PHE A 133 6.08 2.82 -7.56
N MET A 134 7.16 3.08 -6.84
CA MET A 134 7.73 2.13 -5.88
C MET A 134 6.78 1.82 -4.73
N MET A 135 6.04 2.82 -4.26
CA MET A 135 5.00 2.66 -3.24
C MET A 135 3.90 1.70 -3.70
N ALA A 136 3.38 1.91 -4.89
CA ALA A 136 2.39 1.01 -5.49
C ALA A 136 2.96 -0.40 -5.73
N THR A 137 4.24 -0.50 -6.10
CA THR A 137 4.93 -1.78 -6.30
C THR A 137 5.02 -2.59 -5.00
N GLN A 138 5.39 -1.94 -3.88
CA GLN A 138 5.42 -2.64 -2.59
C GLN A 138 4.03 -3.06 -2.13
N SER A 139 2.99 -2.24 -2.37
CA SER A 139 1.61 -2.59 -2.04
C SER A 139 1.08 -3.75 -2.90
N ALA A 140 1.45 -3.79 -4.19
CA ALA A 140 1.17 -4.92 -5.07
C ALA A 140 1.85 -6.21 -4.60
N LEU A 141 3.08 -6.13 -4.05
CA LEU A 141 3.80 -7.27 -3.46
C LEU A 141 3.09 -7.83 -2.23
N PHE A 142 2.49 -6.97 -1.41
CA PHE A 142 1.76 -7.40 -0.21
C PHE A 142 0.46 -8.15 -0.55
N GLY A 143 -0.18 -7.87 -1.69
CA GLY A 143 -1.45 -8.45 -2.12
C GLY A 143 -1.49 -9.98 -2.09
N PRO A 144 -0.66 -10.71 -2.87
CA PRO A 144 -0.63 -12.16 -2.87
C PRO A 144 -0.30 -12.77 -1.49
N ALA A 145 0.62 -12.16 -0.74
CA ALA A 145 0.96 -12.61 0.60
C ALA A 145 -0.26 -12.55 1.53
N LYS A 146 -1.02 -11.45 1.52
CA LYS A 146 -2.23 -11.24 2.32
C LYS A 146 -3.28 -12.32 2.05
N TYR A 147 -3.65 -12.51 0.78
CA TYR A 147 -4.67 -13.48 0.41
C TYR A 147 -4.21 -14.92 0.59
N GLY A 148 -2.91 -15.17 0.49
CA GLY A 148 -2.34 -16.48 0.77
C GLY A 148 -2.26 -16.82 2.27
N ILE A 149 -2.16 -15.84 3.18
CA ILE A 149 -2.17 -16.05 4.63
C ILE A 149 -3.56 -16.41 5.15
N LEU A 150 -4.62 -15.81 4.61
CA LEU A 150 -6.00 -16.00 5.10
C LEU A 150 -6.43 -17.47 5.24
N PRO A 151 -6.27 -18.35 4.21
CA PRO A 151 -6.64 -19.75 4.33
C PRO A 151 -5.71 -20.56 5.25
N GLU A 152 -4.60 -19.97 5.69
CA GLU A 152 -3.69 -20.61 6.65
C GLU A 152 -4.09 -20.33 8.11
N ILE A 153 -4.75 -19.22 8.38
CA ILE A 153 -5.10 -18.75 9.72
C ILE A 153 -6.60 -18.80 10.03
N LEU A 154 -7.43 -19.07 9.01
CA LEU A 154 -8.88 -19.20 9.13
C LEU A 154 -9.35 -20.59 8.71
N PRO A 155 -10.34 -21.18 9.43
CA PRO A 155 -11.05 -22.36 8.94
C PRO A 155 -11.90 -21.99 7.71
N ALA A 156 -12.22 -22.99 6.88
CA ALA A 156 -12.90 -22.80 5.60
C ALA A 156 -14.23 -22.03 5.73
N GLU A 157 -14.99 -22.29 6.79
CA GLU A 157 -16.30 -21.68 7.08
C GLU A 157 -16.20 -20.18 7.36
N ARG A 158 -15.01 -19.71 7.80
CA ARG A 158 -14.75 -18.29 8.13
C ARG A 158 -13.99 -17.52 7.06
N LEU A 159 -13.59 -18.14 5.96
CA LEU A 159 -12.82 -17.47 4.90
C LEU A 159 -13.61 -16.31 4.26
N SER A 160 -14.89 -16.51 3.98
CA SER A 160 -15.75 -15.45 3.42
C SER A 160 -15.86 -14.26 4.36
N TRP A 161 -16.10 -14.52 5.66
CA TRP A 161 -16.12 -13.49 6.69
C TRP A 161 -14.78 -12.75 6.80
N GLY A 162 -13.65 -13.48 6.84
CA GLY A 162 -12.32 -12.91 6.95
C GLY A 162 -11.96 -12.01 5.76
N ASN A 163 -12.28 -12.45 4.53
CA ASN A 163 -12.10 -11.63 3.34
C ASN A 163 -12.95 -10.35 3.40
N GLY A 164 -14.20 -10.46 3.83
CA GLY A 164 -15.10 -9.32 4.00
C GLY A 164 -14.57 -8.30 5.00
N VAL A 165 -14.09 -8.74 6.15
CA VAL A 165 -13.50 -7.86 7.19
C VAL A 165 -12.26 -7.14 6.67
N ILE A 166 -11.33 -7.85 6.00
CA ILE A 166 -10.14 -7.24 5.43
C ILE A 166 -10.50 -6.24 4.33
N GLN A 167 -11.46 -6.57 3.47
CA GLN A 167 -11.88 -5.66 2.40
C GLN A 167 -12.58 -4.42 2.97
N MET A 168 -13.45 -4.58 3.97
CA MET A 168 -14.06 -3.45 4.68
C MET A 168 -13.02 -2.54 5.29
N GLY A 169 -12.03 -3.09 6.01
CA GLY A 169 -10.94 -2.31 6.59
C GLY A 169 -10.10 -1.60 5.53
N THR A 170 -9.84 -2.25 4.39
CA THR A 170 -9.15 -1.63 3.27
C THR A 170 -9.93 -0.44 2.72
N MET A 171 -11.25 -0.58 2.52
CA MET A 171 -12.09 0.53 2.03
C MET A 171 -12.16 1.69 3.01
N LEU A 172 -12.28 1.40 4.31
CA LEU A 172 -12.22 2.44 5.35
C LEU A 172 -10.87 3.18 5.34
N ALA A 173 -9.76 2.44 5.21
CA ALA A 173 -8.43 3.03 5.12
C ALA A 173 -8.27 3.94 3.89
N ILE A 174 -8.79 3.53 2.73
CA ILE A 174 -8.80 4.33 1.50
C ILE A 174 -9.60 5.62 1.71
N ILE A 175 -10.82 5.53 2.23
CA ILE A 175 -11.68 6.69 2.47
C ILE A 175 -11.01 7.66 3.45
N MET A 176 -10.49 7.14 4.57
CA MET A 176 -9.81 7.96 5.58
C MET A 176 -8.52 8.57 5.03
N GLY A 177 -7.70 7.80 4.33
CA GLY A 177 -6.45 8.28 3.74
C GLY A 177 -6.67 9.37 2.71
N THR A 178 -7.60 9.15 1.79
CA THR A 178 -8.00 10.15 0.77
C THR A 178 -8.58 11.40 1.43
N GLY A 179 -9.50 11.23 2.40
CA GLY A 179 -10.15 12.35 3.08
C GLY A 179 -9.19 13.18 3.94
N LEU A 180 -8.16 12.56 4.54
CA LEU A 180 -7.19 13.26 5.39
C LEU A 180 -6.01 13.86 4.61
N ALA A 181 -5.75 13.44 3.39
CA ALA A 181 -4.62 13.94 2.60
C ALA A 181 -4.66 15.45 2.38
N GLY A 182 -5.82 16.01 2.02
CA GLY A 182 -6.01 17.45 1.84
C GLY A 182 -5.77 18.26 3.11
N PRO A 183 -6.47 17.97 4.22
CA PRO A 183 -6.19 18.59 5.53
C PRO A 183 -4.73 18.49 5.95
N LEU A 184 -4.08 17.33 5.82
CA LEU A 184 -2.65 17.15 6.14
C LEU A 184 -1.76 18.03 5.27
N PHE A 185 -2.04 18.12 3.98
CA PHE A 185 -1.31 19.00 3.05
C PHE A 185 -1.44 20.47 3.48
N LEU A 186 -2.63 20.94 3.79
CA LEU A 186 -2.88 22.32 4.21
C LEU A 186 -2.23 22.66 5.56
N LEU A 187 -2.31 21.74 6.53
CA LEU A 187 -1.72 21.95 7.86
C LEU A 187 -0.20 22.08 7.82
N THR A 188 0.46 21.43 6.87
CA THR A 188 1.92 21.51 6.73
C THR A 188 2.41 22.85 6.13
N LYS A 189 1.52 23.69 5.63
CA LYS A 189 1.85 25.03 5.07
C LYS A 189 3.02 24.98 4.07
N GLY A 190 3.01 24.00 3.18
CA GLY A 190 4.06 23.76 2.18
C GLY A 190 5.26 22.92 2.66
N LYS A 191 5.35 22.58 3.96
CA LYS A 191 6.39 21.67 4.48
C LYS A 191 5.94 20.20 4.34
N VAL A 192 5.68 19.77 3.12
CA VAL A 192 5.06 18.47 2.81
C VAL A 192 5.87 17.28 3.34
N TYR A 193 7.19 17.43 3.52
CA TYR A 193 8.03 16.42 4.17
C TYR A 193 7.54 16.03 5.57
N LEU A 194 6.82 16.91 6.29
CA LEU A 194 6.23 16.58 7.59
C LEU A 194 5.16 15.49 7.50
N VAL A 195 4.42 15.43 6.38
CA VAL A 195 3.48 14.33 6.13
C VAL A 195 4.25 13.02 5.98
N SER A 196 5.37 13.02 5.24
CA SER A 196 6.22 11.82 5.13
C SER A 196 6.75 11.35 6.48
N VAL A 197 7.12 12.27 7.38
CA VAL A 197 7.53 11.91 8.76
C VAL A 197 6.38 11.20 9.50
N LEU A 198 5.16 11.72 9.42
CA LEU A 198 3.98 11.06 10.00
C LEU A 198 3.79 9.65 9.40
N LEU A 199 3.86 9.53 8.07
CA LEU A 199 3.69 8.25 7.39
C LEU A 199 4.80 7.25 7.74
N VAL A 200 6.03 7.69 7.98
CA VAL A 200 7.12 6.84 8.50
C VAL A 200 6.76 6.26 9.87
N PHE A 201 6.26 7.08 10.81
CA PHE A 201 5.83 6.57 12.13
C PHE A 201 4.70 5.55 12.00
N LEU A 202 3.72 5.79 11.13
CA LEU A 202 2.65 4.85 10.85
C LEU A 202 3.18 3.56 10.19
N SER A 203 4.16 3.66 9.26
CA SER A 203 4.79 2.50 8.63
C SER A 203 5.57 1.65 9.65
N ILE A 204 6.24 2.28 10.61
CA ILE A 204 6.90 1.57 11.71
C ILE A 204 5.87 0.79 12.54
N ALA A 205 4.76 1.42 12.92
CA ALA A 205 3.67 0.74 13.63
C ALA A 205 3.11 -0.45 12.81
N GLY A 206 2.84 -0.25 11.51
CA GLY A 206 2.39 -1.31 10.62
C GLY A 206 3.40 -2.44 10.46
N THR A 207 4.70 -2.11 10.44
CA THR A 207 5.78 -3.11 10.43
C THR A 207 5.79 -3.90 11.73
N CYS A 208 5.63 -3.26 12.89
CA CYS A 208 5.49 -3.95 14.17
C CYS A 208 4.31 -4.93 14.15
N PHE A 209 3.14 -4.53 13.66
CA PHE A 209 2.00 -5.44 13.53
C PHE A 209 2.30 -6.61 12.59
N SER A 210 3.06 -6.41 11.51
CA SER A 210 3.38 -7.47 10.55
C SER A 210 4.18 -8.63 11.16
N TYR A 211 4.95 -8.41 12.22
CA TYR A 211 5.65 -9.47 12.93
C TYR A 211 4.74 -10.38 13.74
N PHE A 212 3.55 -9.91 14.13
CA PHE A 212 2.55 -10.71 14.84
C PHE A 212 1.64 -11.53 13.90
N ILE A 213 1.78 -11.35 12.59
CA ILE A 213 1.11 -12.19 11.60
C ILE A 213 1.64 -13.62 11.76
N THR A 214 0.74 -14.60 11.80
CA THR A 214 1.12 -16.02 11.82
C THR A 214 2.04 -16.34 10.64
N ARG A 215 3.04 -17.16 10.90
CA ARG A 215 4.08 -17.54 9.94
C ARG A 215 3.80 -18.94 9.36
N PRO A 216 2.96 -19.06 8.32
CA PRO A 216 2.80 -20.34 7.67
C PRO A 216 4.08 -20.73 6.91
N PRO A 217 4.36 -22.04 6.73
CA PRO A 217 5.47 -22.50 5.92
C PRO A 217 5.31 -22.06 4.46
N ALA A 218 6.41 -22.01 3.72
CA ALA A 218 6.36 -21.77 2.28
C ALA A 218 5.62 -22.93 1.59
N ALA A 219 4.83 -22.61 0.57
CA ALA A 219 4.05 -23.62 -0.16
C ALA A 219 4.97 -24.50 -1.04
N ASN A 220 6.02 -23.91 -1.62
CA ASN A 220 7.05 -24.57 -2.41
C ASN A 220 8.43 -24.01 -2.01
N PRO A 221 9.13 -24.64 -1.04
CA PRO A 221 10.45 -24.21 -0.60
C PRO A 221 11.55 -24.47 -1.63
#